data_1c4a24f0558c330d67e3847c4965f958
#
_entry.id   1c4a24f0558c330d67e3847c4965f958
#
_cell.length_a   1.000
_cell.length_b   1.000
_cell.length_c   1.000
_cell.angle_alpha   90.00
_cell.angle_beta   90.00
_cell.angle_gamma   90.00
#
_symmetry.space_group_name_H-M   'P 1'
#
loop_
_entity.id
_entity.type
_entity.pdbx_description
1 polymer ?
#
loop_
_entity_poly.entity_id
_entity_poly.type
_entity_poly.pdbx_seq_one_letter_code
_entity_poly.pdbx_strand_id
1 'polypeptide(L)'
;MRNEATMRNWSMGEYLLRRYRERQPLLPLGAENVDELRQWQAQFRAKVWEGLGILPEQKCPLEPLTVDRTDMGDHWREKVLFQSEPDMTVPAYLLLPKDLRQGERRAAILACHGHGNGKDDVCGITHGEFHRVHAIRAHNYPYALRLVREGYIVLAPDWRGFGERRLGGAYGGKDYCDVLLIKCLLFGLNPLGLNVWDGMRCLDYLQTRPEVDGERLGCVGLSYGGTMTLFLAALDERVKAAVVSCYLNTFGGFALQLGNFCGVQVPIGILRYGDLGEVAALIAPRPLCVEAGRRDDGFPIDETRKAVEVVRHAYRGANATERFVYDEFEGGHQWHGEISIAFLHQWLPPNKDDRTD
;
A
#
# COMPACT_ATOMS: atom_id res chain seq x y z
N MET A 1 -37.80 -28.20 25.42
CA MET A 1 -37.70 -28.00 23.97
C MET A 1 -37.13 -26.62 23.75
N ARG A 2 -35.84 -26.47 23.31
CA ARG A 2 -35.33 -25.19 22.87
C ARG A 2 -36.10 -24.83 21.59
N ASN A 3 -36.70 -23.65 21.58
CA ASN A 3 -37.55 -23.16 20.51
C ASN A 3 -36.76 -23.21 19.19
N GLU A 4 -37.18 -23.90 18.14
CA GLU A 4 -36.49 -23.98 16.84
C GLU A 4 -36.23 -22.59 16.25
N ALA A 5 -37.05 -21.58 16.61
CA ALA A 5 -36.84 -20.19 16.22
C ALA A 5 -35.52 -19.59 16.78
N THR A 6 -35.02 -20.09 17.93
CA THR A 6 -33.72 -19.61 18.53
C THR A 6 -32.49 -20.24 17.88
N MET A 7 -32.66 -21.24 17.00
CA MET A 7 -31.55 -21.87 16.26
C MET A 7 -31.35 -21.27 14.85
N ARG A 8 -32.24 -20.38 14.40
CA ARG A 8 -32.13 -19.75 13.08
C ARG A 8 -31.30 -18.47 13.20
N ASN A 9 -30.21 -18.40 12.44
CA ASN A 9 -29.41 -17.18 12.35
C ASN A 9 -30.01 -16.24 11.30
N TRP A 10 -30.35 -15.02 11.69
CA TRP A 10 -30.79 -13.94 10.81
C TRP A 10 -29.81 -12.73 10.83
N SER A 11 -28.70 -12.84 11.58
CA SER A 11 -27.63 -11.84 11.60
C SER A 11 -26.73 -12.01 10.40
N MET A 12 -26.68 -11.00 9.51
CA MET A 12 -25.77 -11.01 8.36
C MET A 12 -24.31 -10.97 8.78
N GLY A 13 -23.97 -10.25 9.87
CA GLY A 13 -22.63 -10.20 10.43
C GLY A 13 -22.14 -11.57 10.90
N GLU A 14 -22.94 -12.28 11.69
CA GLU A 14 -22.62 -13.65 12.14
C GLU A 14 -22.52 -14.65 10.97
N TYR A 15 -23.40 -14.50 9.97
CA TYR A 15 -23.35 -15.31 8.77
C TYR A 15 -22.03 -15.14 8.02
N LEU A 16 -21.57 -13.89 7.81
CA LEU A 16 -20.32 -13.62 7.11
C LEU A 16 -19.10 -14.10 7.91
N LEU A 17 -19.08 -13.90 9.24
CA LEU A 17 -18.01 -14.41 10.10
C LEU A 17 -17.94 -15.94 10.10
N ARG A 18 -19.10 -16.62 10.12
CA ARG A 18 -19.14 -18.07 10.00
C ARG A 18 -18.61 -18.53 8.65
N ARG A 19 -19.07 -17.93 7.54
CA ARG A 19 -18.54 -18.21 6.21
C ARG A 19 -17.03 -18.03 6.13
N TYR A 20 -16.51 -16.99 6.78
CA TYR A 20 -15.06 -16.75 6.84
C TYR A 20 -14.34 -17.88 7.58
N ARG A 21 -14.84 -18.32 8.74
CA ARG A 21 -14.22 -19.37 9.56
C ARG A 21 -14.27 -20.75 8.90
N GLU A 22 -15.35 -21.05 8.19
CA GLU A 22 -15.61 -22.34 7.54
C GLU A 22 -15.11 -22.39 6.09
N ARG A 23 -14.56 -21.27 5.57
CA ARG A 23 -14.12 -21.21 4.18
C ARG A 23 -12.99 -22.21 3.88
N GLN A 24 -13.05 -22.78 2.69
CA GLN A 24 -11.97 -23.53 2.08
C GLN A 24 -11.47 -22.72 0.88
N PRO A 25 -10.32 -22.01 0.99
CA PRO A 25 -9.78 -21.25 -0.12
C PRO A 25 -9.53 -22.14 -1.34
N LEU A 26 -9.91 -21.67 -2.52
CA LEU A 26 -9.73 -22.42 -3.78
C LEU A 26 -8.27 -22.47 -4.24
N LEU A 27 -7.43 -21.58 -3.73
CA LEU A 27 -6.00 -21.48 -4.04
C LEU A 27 -5.17 -21.35 -2.74
N PRO A 28 -5.23 -22.36 -1.84
CA PRO A 28 -4.42 -22.31 -0.63
C PRO A 28 -2.93 -22.32 -0.99
N LEU A 29 -2.14 -21.54 -0.25
CA LEU A 29 -0.70 -21.56 -0.39
C LEU A 29 -0.11 -22.82 0.24
N GLY A 30 0.25 -23.79 -0.59
CA GLY A 30 0.87 -25.06 -0.18
C GLY A 30 2.21 -25.32 -0.88
N ALA A 31 2.82 -24.29 -1.46
CA ALA A 31 4.05 -24.41 -2.24
C ALA A 31 5.27 -24.64 -1.31
N GLU A 32 6.02 -25.71 -1.57
CA GLU A 32 7.19 -26.11 -0.80
C GLU A 32 8.52 -25.77 -1.48
N ASN A 33 8.47 -25.36 -2.76
CA ASN A 33 9.64 -25.01 -3.56
C ASN A 33 9.36 -23.85 -4.51
N VAL A 34 10.41 -23.36 -5.17
CA VAL A 34 10.37 -22.17 -6.03
C VAL A 34 9.41 -22.34 -7.21
N ASP A 35 9.36 -23.51 -7.84
CA ASP A 35 8.54 -23.73 -9.05
C ASP A 35 7.05 -23.81 -8.68
N GLU A 36 6.72 -24.53 -7.63
CA GLU A 36 5.36 -24.56 -7.08
C GLU A 36 4.89 -23.18 -6.66
N LEU A 37 5.77 -22.40 -5.98
CA LEU A 37 5.46 -21.04 -5.56
C LEU A 37 5.17 -20.14 -6.76
N ARG A 38 6.01 -20.18 -7.81
CA ARG A 38 5.79 -19.41 -9.04
C ARG A 38 4.50 -19.76 -9.73
N GLN A 39 4.18 -21.04 -9.81
CA GLN A 39 2.92 -21.52 -10.40
C GLN A 39 1.71 -21.03 -9.60
N TRP A 40 1.77 -21.15 -8.28
CA TRP A 40 0.72 -20.66 -7.39
C TRP A 40 0.60 -19.12 -7.50
N GLN A 41 1.69 -18.38 -7.46
CA GLN A 41 1.69 -16.92 -7.61
C GLN A 41 1.03 -16.48 -8.91
N ALA A 42 1.29 -17.15 -10.02
CA ALA A 42 0.66 -16.82 -11.31
C ALA A 42 -0.88 -16.97 -11.23
N GLN A 43 -1.35 -18.08 -10.66
CA GLN A 43 -2.78 -18.35 -10.49
C GLN A 43 -3.45 -17.37 -9.52
N PHE A 44 -2.84 -17.15 -8.36
CA PHE A 44 -3.42 -16.28 -7.34
C PHE A 44 -3.38 -14.79 -7.77
N ARG A 45 -2.31 -14.33 -8.42
CA ARG A 45 -2.22 -12.98 -8.99
C ARG A 45 -3.33 -12.70 -9.99
N ALA A 46 -3.68 -13.66 -10.84
CA ALA A 46 -4.83 -13.53 -11.75
C ALA A 46 -6.15 -13.31 -10.99
N LYS A 47 -6.35 -13.98 -9.85
CA LYS A 47 -7.55 -13.79 -9.01
C LYS A 47 -7.56 -12.46 -8.27
N VAL A 48 -6.40 -11.97 -7.88
CA VAL A 48 -6.29 -10.58 -7.35
C VAL A 48 -6.70 -9.58 -8.42
N TRP A 49 -6.18 -9.69 -9.65
CA TRP A 49 -6.58 -8.83 -10.77
C TRP A 49 -8.08 -8.87 -11.06
N GLU A 50 -8.70 -10.05 -11.10
CA GLU A 50 -10.15 -10.20 -11.23
C GLU A 50 -10.92 -9.41 -10.15
N GLY A 51 -10.45 -9.45 -8.89
CA GLY A 51 -11.05 -8.75 -7.76
C GLY A 51 -10.88 -7.24 -7.79
N LEU A 52 -9.98 -6.72 -8.62
CA LEU A 52 -9.74 -5.28 -8.77
C LEU A 52 -10.67 -4.59 -9.79
N GLY A 53 -11.62 -5.33 -10.37
CA GLY A 53 -12.58 -4.77 -11.31
C GLY A 53 -12.01 -4.47 -12.69
N ILE A 54 -12.75 -3.71 -13.47
CA ILE A 54 -12.32 -3.28 -14.80
C ILE A 54 -11.24 -2.19 -14.66
N LEU A 55 -10.14 -2.36 -15.36
CA LEU A 55 -9.02 -1.42 -15.40
C LEU A 55 -8.90 -0.80 -16.80
N PRO A 56 -8.20 0.34 -16.94
CA PRO A 56 -7.90 0.92 -18.25
C PRO A 56 -7.14 -0.09 -19.12
N GLU A 57 -7.59 -0.26 -20.36
CA GLU A 57 -6.98 -1.22 -21.29
C GLU A 57 -5.60 -0.77 -21.80
N GLN A 58 -5.40 0.53 -21.90
CA GLN A 58 -4.18 1.12 -22.46
C GLN A 58 -3.68 2.29 -21.62
N LYS A 59 -2.35 2.41 -21.55
CA LYS A 59 -1.70 3.58 -20.94
C LYS A 59 -1.78 4.77 -21.89
N CYS A 60 -2.34 5.89 -21.41
CA CYS A 60 -2.22 7.18 -22.12
C CYS A 60 -0.82 7.79 -21.92
N PRO A 61 -0.39 8.77 -22.72
CA PRO A 61 0.79 9.58 -22.43
C PRO A 61 0.71 10.19 -21.04
N LEU A 62 1.84 10.26 -20.33
CA LEU A 62 1.89 10.82 -18.97
C LEU A 62 1.70 12.33 -18.95
N GLU A 63 2.13 13.05 -19.98
CA GLU A 63 2.07 14.51 -20.09
C GLU A 63 2.50 15.22 -18.78
N PRO A 64 3.70 14.95 -18.25
CA PRO A 64 4.09 15.43 -16.96
C PRO A 64 4.28 16.95 -16.95
N LEU A 65 3.77 17.61 -15.91
CA LEU A 65 3.90 19.04 -15.67
C LEU A 65 4.43 19.29 -14.26
N THR A 66 5.55 19.98 -14.13
CA THR A 66 5.98 20.56 -12.86
C THR A 66 5.32 21.92 -12.68
N VAL A 67 4.42 22.02 -11.70
CA VAL A 67 3.63 23.23 -11.43
C VAL A 67 4.39 24.20 -10.54
N ASP A 68 5.14 23.67 -9.58
CA ASP A 68 5.89 24.46 -8.60
C ASP A 68 7.15 23.70 -8.17
N ARG A 69 8.19 24.45 -7.79
CA ARG A 69 9.40 23.92 -7.19
C ARG A 69 9.83 24.83 -6.04
N THR A 70 9.74 24.30 -4.83
CA THR A 70 10.02 25.02 -3.59
C THR A 70 11.28 24.51 -2.93
N ASP A 71 12.14 25.43 -2.45
CA ASP A 71 13.27 25.11 -1.57
C ASP A 71 12.76 24.91 -0.13
N MET A 72 12.88 23.69 0.38
CA MET A 72 12.45 23.30 1.74
C MET A 72 13.60 23.36 2.75
N GLY A 73 14.78 23.83 2.34
CA GLY A 73 16.00 23.89 3.16
C GLY A 73 16.85 22.62 3.01
N ASP A 74 16.37 21.48 3.44
CA ASP A 74 17.08 20.19 3.39
C ASP A 74 16.78 19.37 2.12
N HIS A 75 15.72 19.69 1.39
CA HIS A 75 15.36 19.04 0.11
C HIS A 75 14.66 20.03 -0.83
N TRP A 76 14.53 19.66 -2.10
CA TRP A 76 13.62 20.32 -3.05
C TRP A 76 12.30 19.59 -3.07
N ARG A 77 11.19 20.33 -3.11
CA ARG A 77 9.85 19.80 -3.34
C ARG A 77 9.31 20.33 -4.67
N GLU A 78 9.01 19.44 -5.59
CA GLU A 78 8.29 19.76 -6.82
C GLU A 78 6.83 19.33 -6.69
N LYS A 79 5.87 20.20 -7.01
CA LYS A 79 4.49 19.79 -7.26
C LYS A 79 4.39 19.37 -8.71
N VAL A 80 4.02 18.11 -8.94
CA VAL A 80 3.94 17.53 -10.27
C VAL A 80 2.55 17.01 -10.54
N LEU A 81 2.13 17.09 -11.80
CA LEU A 81 0.88 16.55 -12.33
C LEU A 81 1.23 15.63 -13.50
N PHE A 82 0.54 14.49 -13.63
CA PHE A 82 0.66 13.61 -14.79
C PHE A 82 -0.61 12.81 -15.01
N GLN A 83 -0.86 12.37 -16.24
CA GLN A 83 -2.06 11.61 -16.58
C GLN A 83 -1.93 10.14 -16.24
N SER A 84 -2.91 9.58 -15.52
CA SER A 84 -3.05 8.14 -15.31
C SER A 84 -3.98 7.50 -16.34
N GLU A 85 -5.01 8.21 -16.72
CA GLU A 85 -5.96 7.93 -17.79
C GLU A 85 -6.28 9.23 -18.54
N PRO A 86 -6.89 9.18 -19.72
CA PRO A 86 -7.47 10.38 -20.34
C PRO A 86 -8.38 11.09 -19.32
N ASP A 87 -8.19 12.39 -19.16
CA ASP A 87 -8.95 13.25 -18.24
C ASP A 87 -8.84 12.90 -16.73
N MET A 88 -7.86 12.04 -16.36
CA MET A 88 -7.61 11.69 -14.95
C MET A 88 -6.16 11.97 -14.55
N THR A 89 -5.96 13.09 -13.88
CA THR A 89 -4.65 13.58 -13.43
C THR A 89 -4.30 13.08 -12.02
N VAL A 90 -3.04 12.70 -11.82
CA VAL A 90 -2.44 12.42 -10.51
C VAL A 90 -1.64 13.64 -10.07
N PRO A 91 -2.07 14.38 -9.03
CA PRO A 91 -1.24 15.35 -8.36
C PRO A 91 -0.32 14.63 -7.36
N ALA A 92 0.97 15.01 -7.38
CA ALA A 92 1.96 14.43 -6.49
C ALA A 92 3.00 15.48 -6.05
N TYR A 93 3.69 15.19 -4.95
CA TYR A 93 4.95 15.85 -4.62
C TYR A 93 6.12 14.93 -4.94
N LEU A 94 7.10 15.46 -5.67
CA LEU A 94 8.41 14.85 -5.86
C LEU A 94 9.40 15.56 -4.95
N LEU A 95 10.00 14.80 -4.02
CA LEU A 95 11.01 15.29 -3.09
C LEU A 95 12.39 14.85 -3.58
N LEU A 96 13.31 15.79 -3.73
CA LEU A 96 14.67 15.56 -4.24
C LEU A 96 15.70 15.95 -3.17
N PRO A 97 16.66 15.08 -2.83
CA PRO A 97 17.73 15.41 -1.92
C PRO A 97 18.57 16.61 -2.41
N LYS A 98 19.03 17.46 -1.48
CA LYS A 98 19.85 18.64 -1.83
C LYS A 98 21.25 18.29 -2.33
N ASP A 99 21.78 17.17 -1.91
CA ASP A 99 23.11 16.68 -2.26
C ASP A 99 23.13 15.87 -3.57
N LEU A 100 21.99 15.76 -4.25
CA LEU A 100 21.90 15.09 -5.56
C LEU A 100 22.74 15.84 -6.60
N ARG A 101 23.73 15.17 -7.18
CA ARG A 101 24.67 15.76 -8.15
C ARG A 101 24.09 15.70 -9.56
N GLN A 102 24.57 16.57 -10.42
CA GLN A 102 24.18 16.56 -11.83
C GLN A 102 24.61 15.23 -12.49
N GLY A 103 23.67 14.54 -13.13
CA GLY A 103 23.89 13.25 -13.76
C GLY A 103 23.89 12.05 -12.81
N GLU A 104 23.79 12.26 -11.51
CA GLU A 104 23.61 11.18 -10.54
C GLU A 104 22.20 10.58 -10.64
N ARG A 105 22.13 9.27 -10.43
CA ARG A 105 20.85 8.55 -10.36
C ARG A 105 20.72 7.84 -9.02
N ARG A 106 19.60 8.05 -8.35
CA ARG A 106 19.30 7.44 -7.05
C ARG A 106 18.09 6.52 -7.12
N ALA A 107 18.01 5.62 -6.16
CA ALA A 107 16.80 4.84 -5.92
C ALA A 107 15.64 5.77 -5.58
N ALA A 108 14.44 5.41 -6.04
CA ALA A 108 13.24 6.18 -5.75
C ALA A 108 12.22 5.37 -4.97
N ILE A 109 11.50 6.05 -4.08
CA ILE A 109 10.45 5.45 -3.26
C ILE A 109 9.12 6.14 -3.53
N LEU A 110 8.10 5.34 -3.81
CA LEU A 110 6.72 5.78 -3.80
C LEU A 110 6.21 5.77 -2.36
N ALA A 111 5.97 6.94 -1.80
CA ALA A 111 5.44 7.13 -0.45
C ALA A 111 3.91 7.18 -0.50
N CYS A 112 3.27 6.08 -0.13
CA CYS A 112 1.83 5.89 -0.20
C CYS A 112 1.16 6.39 1.08
N HIS A 113 0.35 7.46 1.01
CA HIS A 113 -0.36 8.01 2.17
C HIS A 113 -1.50 7.09 2.63
N GLY A 114 -1.81 7.16 3.94
CA GLY A 114 -2.97 6.52 4.57
C GLY A 114 -4.27 7.32 4.42
N HIS A 115 -5.30 6.94 5.20
CA HIS A 115 -6.48 7.78 5.33
C HIS A 115 -6.09 9.13 5.96
N GLY A 116 -6.58 10.23 5.37
CA GLY A 116 -6.25 11.57 5.86
C GLY A 116 -6.31 12.62 4.75
N ASN A 117 -5.35 13.54 4.76
CA ASN A 117 -5.29 14.66 3.82
C ASN A 117 -4.41 14.38 2.59
N GLY A 118 -4.15 13.13 2.29
CA GLY A 118 -3.39 12.75 1.11
C GLY A 118 -1.88 12.93 1.28
N LYS A 119 -1.22 13.29 0.19
CA LYS A 119 0.24 13.49 0.12
C LYS A 119 0.78 14.52 1.11
N ASP A 120 -0.06 15.48 1.53
CA ASP A 120 0.34 16.49 2.50
C ASP A 120 0.78 15.88 3.83
N ASP A 121 0.05 14.85 4.32
CA ASP A 121 0.33 14.22 5.61
C ASP A 121 1.70 13.53 5.61
N VAL A 122 2.03 12.78 4.53
CA VAL A 122 3.32 12.09 4.43
C VAL A 122 4.49 13.05 4.15
N CYS A 123 4.18 14.24 3.66
CA CYS A 123 5.15 15.33 3.49
C CYS A 123 5.16 16.32 4.67
N GLY A 124 4.45 16.02 5.76
CA GLY A 124 4.43 16.86 6.97
C GLY A 124 3.80 18.24 6.79
N ILE A 125 2.94 18.42 5.78
CA ILE A 125 2.31 19.72 5.47
C ILE A 125 1.01 19.84 6.24
N THR A 126 0.98 20.78 7.19
CA THR A 126 -0.16 20.98 8.10
C THR A 126 -1.08 22.14 7.76
N HIS A 127 -0.64 23.03 6.86
CA HIS A 127 -1.32 24.30 6.55
C HIS A 127 -1.64 25.16 7.80
N GLY A 128 -0.91 24.95 8.90
CA GLY A 128 -1.14 25.63 10.17
C GLY A 128 -2.32 25.09 10.99
N GLU A 129 -2.96 24.02 10.56
CA GLU A 129 -4.12 23.42 11.24
C GLU A 129 -3.70 22.56 12.43
N PHE A 130 -4.10 22.92 13.64
CA PHE A 130 -3.69 22.25 14.88
C PHE A 130 -4.00 20.76 14.90
N HIS A 131 -5.20 20.36 14.46
CA HIS A 131 -5.62 18.95 14.44
C HIS A 131 -4.74 18.10 13.48
N ARG A 132 -4.28 18.67 12.35
CA ARG A 132 -3.35 18.00 11.42
C ARG A 132 -1.97 17.80 12.03
N VAL A 133 -1.47 18.83 12.75
CA VAL A 133 -0.19 18.72 13.47
C VAL A 133 -0.22 17.55 14.44
N HIS A 134 -1.32 17.41 15.19
CA HIS A 134 -1.48 16.32 16.16
C HIS A 134 -1.55 14.95 15.47
N ALA A 135 -2.41 14.81 14.46
CA ALA A 135 -2.57 13.55 13.71
C ALA A 135 -1.25 13.11 13.05
N ILE A 136 -0.56 14.02 12.37
CA ILE A 136 0.73 13.74 11.71
C ILE A 136 1.78 13.25 12.73
N ARG A 137 1.83 13.86 13.91
CA ARG A 137 2.77 13.45 14.97
C ARG A 137 2.39 12.11 15.61
N ALA A 138 1.10 11.92 15.91
CA ALA A 138 0.62 10.70 16.56
C ALA A 138 0.87 9.45 15.74
N HIS A 139 0.79 9.54 14.42
CA HIS A 139 1.01 8.43 13.50
C HIS A 139 2.42 8.38 12.90
N ASN A 140 3.32 9.29 13.30
CA ASN A 140 4.65 9.45 12.69
C ASN A 140 4.57 9.50 11.15
N TYR A 141 3.60 10.25 10.63
CA TYR A 141 3.24 10.29 9.22
C TYR A 141 4.29 10.85 8.26
N PRO A 142 5.24 11.75 8.64
CA PRO A 142 6.14 12.39 7.68
C PRO A 142 7.24 11.48 7.14
N TYR A 143 6.91 10.23 6.79
CA TYR A 143 7.91 9.28 6.27
C TYR A 143 8.47 9.66 4.90
N ALA A 144 7.72 10.41 4.06
CA ALA A 144 8.30 10.94 2.83
C ALA A 144 9.47 11.92 3.11
N LEU A 145 9.34 12.77 4.15
CA LEU A 145 10.43 13.64 4.60
C LEU A 145 11.60 12.83 5.17
N ARG A 146 11.31 11.79 5.95
CA ARG A 146 12.37 10.94 6.48
C ARG A 146 13.15 10.27 5.35
N LEU A 147 12.45 9.70 4.37
CA LEU A 147 13.05 8.98 3.24
C LEU A 147 13.90 9.91 2.34
N VAL A 148 13.46 11.14 2.07
CA VAL A 148 14.29 12.06 1.28
C VAL A 148 15.55 12.47 2.03
N ARG A 149 15.51 12.59 3.36
CA ARG A 149 16.68 12.85 4.22
C ARG A 149 17.65 11.66 4.27
N GLU A 150 17.15 10.44 4.07
CA GLU A 150 17.99 9.24 3.90
C GLU A 150 18.58 9.13 2.47
N GLY A 151 18.37 10.14 1.62
CA GLY A 151 18.96 10.24 0.28
C GLY A 151 18.14 9.67 -0.85
N TYR A 152 16.92 9.18 -0.61
CA TYR A 152 16.02 8.70 -1.66
C TYR A 152 15.36 9.84 -2.42
N ILE A 153 15.07 9.60 -3.70
CA ILE A 153 14.08 10.40 -4.41
C ILE A 153 12.70 9.87 -4.00
N VAL A 154 11.78 10.75 -3.62
CA VAL A 154 10.49 10.32 -3.07
C VAL A 154 9.34 10.94 -3.85
N LEU A 155 8.44 10.09 -4.37
CA LEU A 155 7.18 10.53 -4.97
C LEU A 155 6.02 10.23 -4.02
N ALA A 156 5.25 11.26 -3.66
CA ALA A 156 4.06 11.14 -2.83
C ALA A 156 2.83 11.61 -3.64
N PRO A 157 2.02 10.71 -4.22
CA PRO A 157 0.80 11.06 -4.94
C PRO A 157 -0.40 11.21 -4.01
N ASP A 158 -1.48 11.86 -4.50
CA ASP A 158 -2.82 11.70 -3.95
C ASP A 158 -3.55 10.54 -4.63
N TRP A 159 -4.05 9.60 -3.85
CA TRP A 159 -4.93 8.54 -4.35
C TRP A 159 -6.33 9.08 -4.64
N ARG A 160 -7.07 8.42 -5.55
CA ARG A 160 -8.48 8.77 -5.84
C ARG A 160 -9.31 8.68 -4.57
N GLY A 161 -10.07 9.72 -4.30
CA GLY A 161 -10.86 9.86 -3.08
C GLY A 161 -10.17 10.64 -1.96
N PHE A 162 -8.88 11.01 -2.10
CA PHE A 162 -8.10 11.69 -1.07
C PHE A 162 -7.43 12.98 -1.58
N GLY A 163 -6.97 13.81 -0.65
CA GLY A 163 -6.22 15.02 -0.94
C GLY A 163 -6.91 15.92 -1.95
N GLU A 164 -6.19 16.33 -3.00
CA GLU A 164 -6.73 17.13 -4.10
C GLU A 164 -7.71 16.34 -5.00
N ARG A 165 -7.79 15.03 -4.85
CA ARG A 165 -8.69 14.13 -5.61
C ARG A 165 -9.90 13.65 -4.81
N ARG A 166 -10.16 14.31 -3.66
CA ARG A 166 -11.33 14.01 -2.81
C ARG A 166 -12.63 14.27 -3.56
N LEU A 167 -13.61 13.38 -3.34
CA LEU A 167 -14.96 13.61 -3.88
C LEU A 167 -15.53 14.91 -3.30
N GLY A 168 -15.96 15.82 -4.17
CA GLY A 168 -16.71 17.01 -3.78
C GLY A 168 -18.16 16.66 -3.41
N GLY A 169 -18.76 17.45 -2.53
CA GLY A 169 -20.17 17.35 -2.16
C GLY A 169 -20.41 16.84 -0.73
N ALA A 170 -21.66 16.99 -0.27
CA ALA A 170 -22.13 16.49 1.00
C ALA A 170 -22.90 15.17 0.78
N TYR A 171 -22.53 14.12 1.47
CA TYR A 171 -23.11 12.78 1.30
C TYR A 171 -23.89 12.32 2.54
N GLY A 172 -24.44 13.26 3.31
CA GLY A 172 -25.29 12.95 4.46
C GLY A 172 -24.59 12.13 5.56
N GLY A 173 -23.32 12.42 5.82
CA GLY A 173 -22.53 11.73 6.84
C GLY A 173 -21.97 10.35 6.41
N LYS A 174 -22.18 9.95 5.15
CA LYS A 174 -21.58 8.72 4.61
C LYS A 174 -20.08 8.89 4.42
N ASP A 175 -19.32 7.81 4.60
CA ASP A 175 -17.89 7.78 4.31
C ASP A 175 -17.62 7.99 2.81
N TYR A 176 -16.65 8.84 2.48
CA TYR A 176 -16.33 9.18 1.09
C TYR A 176 -15.76 7.97 0.32
N CYS A 177 -15.04 7.08 1.00
CA CYS A 177 -14.48 5.88 0.38
C CYS A 177 -15.58 4.90 -0.03
N ASP A 178 -16.63 4.75 0.81
CA ASP A 178 -17.78 3.89 0.52
C ASP A 178 -18.65 4.48 -0.60
N VAL A 179 -18.82 5.81 -0.60
CA VAL A 179 -19.51 6.50 -1.70
C VAL A 179 -18.77 6.32 -3.01
N LEU A 180 -17.42 6.41 -2.99
CA LEU A 180 -16.60 6.18 -4.17
C LEU A 180 -16.76 4.75 -4.69
N LEU A 181 -16.71 3.74 -3.78
CA LEU A 181 -16.93 2.35 -4.16
C LEU A 181 -18.27 2.14 -4.84
N ILE A 182 -19.37 2.64 -4.23
CA ILE A 182 -20.72 2.45 -4.77
C ILE A 182 -20.83 3.08 -6.18
N LYS A 183 -20.26 4.27 -6.37
CA LYS A 183 -20.22 4.92 -7.70
C LYS A 183 -19.42 4.12 -8.72
N CYS A 184 -18.25 3.61 -8.33
CA CYS A 184 -17.40 2.79 -9.19
C CYS A 184 -18.07 1.48 -9.58
N LEU A 185 -18.75 0.79 -8.66
CA LEU A 185 -19.43 -0.47 -8.92
C LEU A 185 -20.52 -0.37 -9.99
N LEU A 186 -21.16 0.81 -10.16
CA LEU A 186 -22.14 1.04 -11.24
C LEU A 186 -21.52 0.90 -12.64
N PHE A 187 -20.21 1.06 -12.74
CA PHE A 187 -19.45 0.94 -13.99
C PHE A 187 -18.60 -0.34 -14.04
N GLY A 188 -18.71 -1.23 -13.04
CA GLY A 188 -17.82 -2.39 -12.92
C GLY A 188 -16.40 -2.03 -12.49
N LEU A 189 -16.15 -0.80 -12.08
CA LEU A 189 -14.88 -0.31 -11.59
C LEU A 189 -14.70 -0.62 -10.09
N ASN A 190 -13.45 -0.67 -9.66
CA ASN A 190 -13.10 -0.82 -8.25
C ASN A 190 -12.07 0.25 -7.86
N PRO A 191 -12.32 1.07 -6.80
CA PRO A 191 -11.39 2.12 -6.39
C PRO A 191 -9.99 1.61 -6.04
N LEU A 192 -9.87 0.42 -5.42
CA LEU A 192 -8.58 -0.20 -5.16
C LEU A 192 -7.82 -0.49 -6.45
N GLY A 193 -8.50 -1.08 -7.45
CA GLY A 193 -7.91 -1.35 -8.76
C GLY A 193 -7.47 -0.09 -9.47
N LEU A 194 -8.32 0.95 -9.48
CA LEU A 194 -7.98 2.23 -10.08
C LEU A 194 -6.79 2.92 -9.38
N ASN A 195 -6.67 2.79 -8.05
CA ASN A 195 -5.53 3.33 -7.30
C ASN A 195 -4.24 2.51 -7.53
N VAL A 196 -4.35 1.18 -7.69
CA VAL A 196 -3.21 0.34 -8.12
C VAL A 196 -2.75 0.75 -9.51
N TRP A 197 -3.67 1.00 -10.45
CA TRP A 197 -3.33 1.55 -11.75
C TRP A 197 -2.60 2.88 -11.64
N ASP A 198 -3.11 3.83 -10.86
CA ASP A 198 -2.44 5.11 -10.61
C ASP A 198 -1.04 4.92 -10.01
N GLY A 199 -0.87 3.94 -9.11
CA GLY A 199 0.44 3.55 -8.56
C GLY A 199 1.41 3.08 -9.65
N MET A 200 0.94 2.26 -10.60
CA MET A 200 1.75 1.86 -11.76
C MET A 200 2.14 3.06 -12.63
N ARG A 201 1.23 4.03 -12.80
CA ARG A 201 1.52 5.28 -13.52
C ARG A 201 2.52 6.18 -12.76
N CYS A 202 2.49 6.15 -11.42
CA CYS A 202 3.52 6.79 -10.59
C CYS A 202 4.91 6.17 -10.85
N LEU A 203 5.00 4.84 -10.96
CA LEU A 203 6.25 4.16 -11.32
C LEU A 203 6.69 4.51 -12.75
N ASP A 204 5.75 4.58 -13.71
CA ASP A 204 6.04 5.04 -15.06
C ASP A 204 6.62 6.47 -15.03
N TYR A 205 6.02 7.39 -14.26
CA TYR A 205 6.53 8.76 -14.10
C TYR A 205 7.94 8.79 -13.50
N LEU A 206 8.20 8.03 -12.43
CA LEU A 206 9.53 7.94 -11.84
C LEU A 206 10.58 7.48 -12.86
N GLN A 207 10.24 6.53 -13.72
CA GLN A 207 11.15 6.03 -14.77
C GLN A 207 11.43 7.08 -15.87
N THR A 208 10.62 8.13 -16.02
CA THR A 208 10.91 9.24 -16.94
C THR A 208 11.87 10.28 -16.39
N ARG A 209 12.11 10.27 -15.08
CA ARG A 209 12.94 11.27 -14.40
C ARG A 209 14.43 10.94 -14.58
N PRO A 210 15.25 11.89 -15.08
CA PRO A 210 16.67 11.65 -15.36
C PRO A 210 17.50 11.33 -14.11
N GLU A 211 17.08 11.84 -12.94
CA GLU A 211 17.72 11.60 -11.64
C GLU A 211 17.34 10.28 -10.98
N VAL A 212 16.33 9.58 -11.50
CA VAL A 212 15.87 8.30 -10.94
C VAL A 212 16.57 7.12 -11.59
N ASP A 213 17.07 6.18 -10.80
CA ASP A 213 17.42 4.85 -11.27
C ASP A 213 16.14 4.00 -11.38
N GLY A 214 15.58 3.92 -12.58
CA GLY A 214 14.31 3.24 -12.85
C GLY A 214 14.27 1.74 -12.53
N GLU A 215 15.45 1.11 -12.32
CA GLU A 215 15.56 -0.28 -11.87
C GLU A 215 15.55 -0.43 -10.34
N ARG A 216 15.58 0.69 -9.61
CA ARG A 216 15.65 0.71 -8.15
C ARG A 216 14.50 1.52 -7.56
N LEU A 217 13.28 0.97 -7.70
CA LEU A 217 12.04 1.56 -7.20
C LEU A 217 11.55 0.81 -5.96
N GLY A 218 11.20 1.53 -4.90
CA GLY A 218 10.60 1.00 -3.68
C GLY A 218 9.22 1.57 -3.42
N CYS A 219 8.51 0.98 -2.46
CA CYS A 219 7.21 1.45 -2.03
C CYS A 219 7.08 1.36 -0.51
N VAL A 220 6.60 2.43 0.13
CA VAL A 220 6.44 2.53 1.59
C VAL A 220 5.08 3.14 1.91
N GLY A 221 4.35 2.55 2.86
CA GLY A 221 3.09 3.13 3.28
C GLY A 221 2.53 2.60 4.58
N LEU A 222 1.84 3.49 5.30
CA LEU A 222 1.15 3.22 6.56
C LEU A 222 -0.36 3.13 6.32
N SER A 223 -1.04 2.19 7.00
CA SER A 223 -2.51 2.11 6.97
C SER A 223 -3.05 1.86 5.56
N TYR A 224 -3.92 2.72 5.02
CA TYR A 224 -4.31 2.67 3.61
C TYR A 224 -3.10 2.79 2.66
N GLY A 225 -2.06 3.55 3.06
CA GLY A 225 -0.79 3.53 2.34
C GLY A 225 -0.13 2.14 2.33
N GLY A 226 -0.29 1.38 3.42
CA GLY A 226 0.09 -0.04 3.48
C GLY A 226 -0.74 -0.91 2.53
N THR A 227 -2.06 -0.64 2.38
CA THR A 227 -2.91 -1.26 1.35
C THR A 227 -2.29 -1.04 -0.03
N MET A 228 -2.03 0.22 -0.37
CA MET A 228 -1.47 0.58 -1.69
C MET A 228 -0.11 -0.05 -1.94
N THR A 229 0.77 -0.02 -0.93
CA THR A 229 2.10 -0.64 -1.00
C THR A 229 2.00 -2.14 -1.21
N LEU A 230 1.14 -2.83 -0.46
CA LEU A 230 0.94 -4.27 -0.55
C LEU A 230 0.46 -4.68 -1.94
N PHE A 231 -0.63 -4.09 -2.41
CA PHE A 231 -1.22 -4.46 -3.70
C PHE A 231 -0.34 -4.06 -4.88
N LEU A 232 0.28 -2.87 -4.84
CA LEU A 232 1.19 -2.44 -5.89
C LEU A 232 2.43 -3.35 -5.96
N ALA A 233 3.07 -3.65 -4.83
CA ALA A 233 4.22 -4.55 -4.81
C ALA A 233 3.86 -5.99 -5.23
N ALA A 234 2.66 -6.49 -4.87
CA ALA A 234 2.19 -7.80 -5.29
C ALA A 234 1.95 -7.90 -6.80
N LEU A 235 1.60 -6.80 -7.47
CA LEU A 235 1.13 -6.77 -8.85
C LEU A 235 2.10 -6.14 -9.85
N ASP A 236 3.07 -5.33 -9.38
CA ASP A 236 4.09 -4.69 -10.23
C ASP A 236 5.51 -5.05 -9.76
N GLU A 237 6.22 -5.83 -10.58
CA GLU A 237 7.56 -6.34 -10.26
C GLU A 237 8.67 -5.27 -10.31
N ARG A 238 8.34 -4.06 -10.77
CA ARG A 238 9.25 -2.90 -10.70
C ARG A 238 9.47 -2.43 -9.27
N VAL A 239 8.55 -2.73 -8.34
CA VAL A 239 8.77 -2.51 -6.91
C VAL A 239 9.77 -3.54 -6.39
N LYS A 240 11.02 -3.11 -6.15
CA LYS A 240 12.13 -3.98 -5.74
C LYS A 240 12.20 -4.22 -4.24
N ALA A 241 11.70 -3.30 -3.44
CA ALA A 241 11.57 -3.43 -1.99
C ALA A 241 10.29 -2.74 -1.52
N ALA A 242 9.58 -3.33 -0.56
CA ALA A 242 8.34 -2.79 -0.03
C ALA A 242 8.34 -2.75 1.50
N VAL A 243 7.76 -1.68 2.07
CA VAL A 243 7.51 -1.55 3.51
C VAL A 243 6.01 -1.34 3.74
N VAL A 244 5.36 -2.34 4.31
CA VAL A 244 3.93 -2.34 4.65
C VAL A 244 3.79 -2.11 6.14
N SER A 245 3.36 -0.92 6.53
CA SER A 245 3.26 -0.52 7.93
C SER A 245 1.81 -0.52 8.40
N CYS A 246 1.52 -1.19 9.52
CA CYS A 246 0.23 -1.27 10.20
C CYS A 246 -0.96 -1.53 9.24
N TYR A 247 -0.82 -2.53 8.37
CA TYR A 247 -1.89 -2.95 7.46
C TYR A 247 -1.97 -4.46 7.29
N LEU A 248 -0.85 -5.19 7.17
CA LEU A 248 -0.92 -6.65 6.97
C LEU A 248 -1.64 -7.31 8.14
N ASN A 249 -2.76 -7.94 7.85
CA ASN A 249 -3.68 -8.54 8.83
C ASN A 249 -4.49 -9.65 8.14
N THR A 250 -5.59 -10.10 8.72
CA THR A 250 -6.60 -10.90 8.03
C THR A 250 -7.87 -10.08 7.80
N PHE A 251 -8.55 -10.25 6.68
CA PHE A 251 -9.87 -9.65 6.48
C PHE A 251 -10.87 -10.11 7.57
N GLY A 252 -10.67 -11.31 8.13
CA GLY A 252 -11.46 -11.79 9.27
C GLY A 252 -11.34 -10.90 10.49
N GLY A 253 -10.11 -10.48 10.81
CA GLY A 253 -9.84 -9.68 11.99
C GLY A 253 -10.25 -8.21 11.82
N PHE A 254 -9.55 -7.48 10.95
CA PHE A 254 -9.76 -6.04 10.87
C PHE A 254 -11.05 -5.63 10.15
N ALA A 255 -11.47 -6.40 9.13
CA ALA A 255 -12.64 -6.03 8.33
C ALA A 255 -13.94 -6.65 8.86
N LEU A 256 -14.04 -7.98 8.94
CA LEU A 256 -15.30 -8.63 9.27
C LEU A 256 -15.64 -8.57 10.76
N GLN A 257 -14.65 -8.59 11.64
CA GLN A 257 -14.86 -8.56 13.09
C GLN A 257 -14.91 -7.13 13.62
N LEU A 258 -13.96 -6.27 13.27
CA LEU A 258 -13.88 -4.89 13.74
C LEU A 258 -14.62 -3.89 12.85
N GLY A 259 -14.80 -4.19 11.56
CA GLY A 259 -15.35 -3.23 10.61
C GLY A 259 -14.39 -2.08 10.29
N ASN A 260 -13.09 -2.24 10.56
CA ASN A 260 -12.07 -1.21 10.34
C ASN A 260 -11.56 -1.25 8.88
N PHE A 261 -12.44 -1.06 7.93
CA PHE A 261 -12.08 -0.97 6.50
C PHE A 261 -13.10 -0.09 5.77
N CYS A 262 -12.76 0.29 4.55
CA CYS A 262 -13.63 1.09 3.71
C CYS A 262 -13.60 0.62 2.25
N GLY A 263 -14.46 1.20 1.43
CA GLY A 263 -14.67 0.78 0.05
C GLY A 263 -13.43 0.83 -0.86
N VAL A 264 -12.41 1.63 -0.52
CA VAL A 264 -11.18 1.72 -1.33
C VAL A 264 -10.17 0.59 -1.03
N GLN A 265 -10.47 -0.32 -0.10
CA GLN A 265 -9.58 -1.41 0.34
C GLN A 265 -10.05 -2.80 -0.09
N VAL A 266 -11.16 -2.91 -0.82
CA VAL A 266 -11.86 -4.18 -1.05
C VAL A 266 -11.49 -4.79 -2.40
N PRO A 267 -10.68 -5.86 -2.47
CA PRO A 267 -10.58 -6.72 -3.64
C PRO A 267 -11.78 -7.67 -3.67
N ILE A 268 -12.67 -7.49 -4.63
CA ILE A 268 -13.96 -8.19 -4.66
C ILE A 268 -13.74 -9.70 -4.78
N GLY A 269 -14.34 -10.46 -3.84
CA GLY A 269 -14.34 -11.92 -3.87
C GLY A 269 -13.01 -12.60 -3.51
N ILE A 270 -12.00 -11.88 -3.04
CA ILE A 270 -10.67 -12.43 -2.74
C ILE A 270 -10.71 -13.58 -1.71
N LEU A 271 -11.59 -13.50 -0.72
CA LEU A 271 -11.74 -14.54 0.32
C LEU A 271 -12.17 -15.92 -0.20
N ARG A 272 -12.56 -16.03 -1.47
CA ARG A 272 -12.76 -17.30 -2.15
C ARG A 272 -11.45 -18.03 -2.45
N TYR A 273 -10.36 -17.30 -2.56
CA TYR A 273 -9.06 -17.79 -3.03
C TYR A 273 -7.99 -17.77 -1.95
N GLY A 274 -7.96 -16.75 -1.10
CA GLY A 274 -7.00 -16.53 -0.01
C GLY A 274 -7.38 -15.34 0.84
N ASP A 275 -6.41 -14.75 1.53
CA ASP A 275 -6.55 -13.56 2.37
C ASP A 275 -5.36 -12.60 2.11
N LEU A 276 -5.15 -11.58 2.93
CA LEU A 276 -4.05 -10.62 2.77
C LEU A 276 -2.65 -11.26 2.91
N GLY A 277 -2.51 -12.31 3.71
CA GLY A 277 -1.26 -13.08 3.78
C GLY A 277 -0.86 -13.65 2.42
N GLU A 278 -1.81 -14.19 1.66
CA GLU A 278 -1.58 -14.70 0.30
C GLU A 278 -1.32 -13.56 -0.70
N VAL A 279 -1.93 -12.39 -0.54
CA VAL A 279 -1.58 -11.22 -1.36
C VAL A 279 -0.12 -10.82 -1.11
N ALA A 280 0.33 -10.79 0.16
CA ALA A 280 1.71 -10.48 0.51
C ALA A 280 2.69 -11.55 0.00
N ALA A 281 2.29 -12.82 -0.03
CA ALA A 281 3.09 -13.92 -0.57
C ALA A 281 3.42 -13.78 -2.06
N LEU A 282 2.64 -12.98 -2.82
CA LEU A 282 2.94 -12.66 -4.22
C LEU A 282 4.21 -11.81 -4.38
N ILE A 283 4.69 -11.16 -3.31
CA ILE A 283 5.89 -10.32 -3.36
C ILE A 283 7.17 -11.17 -3.35
N ALA A 284 7.13 -12.34 -2.72
CA ALA A 284 8.29 -13.23 -2.66
C ALA A 284 8.83 -13.58 -4.07
N PRO A 285 10.16 -13.63 -4.29
CA PRO A 285 11.24 -13.48 -3.34
C PRO A 285 11.77 -12.03 -3.17
N ARG A 286 11.04 -11.01 -3.62
CA ARG A 286 11.48 -9.61 -3.49
C ARG A 286 11.43 -9.18 -2.02
N PRO A 287 12.35 -8.30 -1.58
CA PRO A 287 12.40 -7.80 -0.20
C PRO A 287 11.08 -7.17 0.27
N LEU A 288 10.59 -7.63 1.43
CA LEU A 288 9.38 -7.14 2.10
C LEU A 288 9.65 -6.94 3.59
N CYS A 289 9.37 -5.74 4.08
CA CYS A 289 9.31 -5.43 5.50
C CYS A 289 7.84 -5.18 5.89
N VAL A 290 7.40 -5.79 6.98
CA VAL A 290 6.08 -5.56 7.59
C VAL A 290 6.30 -5.03 8.99
N GLU A 291 5.77 -3.81 9.26
CA GLU A 291 5.75 -3.21 10.59
C GLU A 291 4.35 -3.34 11.19
N ALA A 292 4.25 -3.70 12.48
CA ALA A 292 2.99 -3.83 13.19
C ALA A 292 3.10 -3.41 14.65
N GLY A 293 2.24 -2.47 15.06
CA GLY A 293 2.16 -2.01 16.44
C GLY A 293 1.36 -3.00 17.32
N ARG A 294 1.93 -3.40 18.46
CA ARG A 294 1.25 -4.31 19.41
C ARG A 294 -0.04 -3.74 19.98
N ARG A 295 -0.17 -2.42 20.00
CA ARG A 295 -1.34 -1.68 20.52
C ARG A 295 -2.13 -0.99 19.40
N ASP A 296 -2.06 -1.53 18.19
CA ASP A 296 -2.87 -1.05 17.06
C ASP A 296 -4.31 -1.59 17.20
N ASP A 297 -5.24 -0.72 17.59
CA ASP A 297 -6.64 -1.08 17.79
C ASP A 297 -7.38 -1.37 16.48
N GLY A 298 -6.88 -0.87 15.36
CA GLY A 298 -7.46 -1.06 14.03
C GLY A 298 -7.01 -2.35 13.33
N PHE A 299 -5.80 -2.85 13.68
CA PHE A 299 -5.19 -4.02 13.06
C PHE A 299 -4.65 -4.97 14.15
N PRO A 300 -5.51 -5.85 14.72
CA PRO A 300 -5.15 -6.70 15.85
C PRO A 300 -3.90 -7.52 15.58
N ILE A 301 -2.94 -7.44 16.50
CA ILE A 301 -1.61 -8.05 16.34
C ILE A 301 -1.66 -9.57 16.12
N ASP A 302 -2.59 -10.27 16.77
CA ASP A 302 -2.73 -11.73 16.61
C ASP A 302 -3.17 -12.11 15.20
N GLU A 303 -3.97 -11.27 14.55
CA GLU A 303 -4.36 -11.47 13.16
C GLU A 303 -3.23 -11.10 12.19
N THR A 304 -2.41 -10.10 12.51
CA THR A 304 -1.16 -9.82 11.79
C THR A 304 -0.22 -11.01 11.85
N ARG A 305 -0.01 -11.61 13.03
CA ARG A 305 0.84 -12.80 13.18
C ARG A 305 0.39 -13.96 12.30
N LYS A 306 -0.94 -14.18 12.16
CA LYS A 306 -1.48 -15.21 11.24
C LYS A 306 -1.11 -14.92 9.78
N ALA A 307 -1.29 -13.69 9.32
CA ALA A 307 -0.92 -13.30 7.97
C ALA A 307 0.59 -13.41 7.73
N VAL A 308 1.41 -13.03 8.73
CA VAL A 308 2.88 -13.14 8.70
C VAL A 308 3.34 -14.59 8.52
N GLU A 309 2.68 -15.57 9.15
CA GLU A 309 3.05 -17.00 8.97
C GLU A 309 2.84 -17.47 7.52
N VAL A 310 1.79 -16.98 6.85
CA VAL A 310 1.58 -17.26 5.41
C VAL A 310 2.72 -16.68 4.58
N VAL A 311 3.13 -15.43 4.87
CA VAL A 311 4.26 -14.79 4.18
C VAL A 311 5.56 -15.54 4.43
N ARG A 312 5.84 -15.93 5.68
CA ARG A 312 7.03 -16.72 6.02
C ARG A 312 7.08 -18.05 5.26
N HIS A 313 5.93 -18.72 5.09
CA HIS A 313 5.86 -19.94 4.29
C HIS A 313 6.26 -19.66 2.83
N ALA A 314 5.74 -18.61 2.20
CA ALA A 314 6.10 -18.22 0.84
C ALA A 314 7.61 -17.93 0.69
N TYR A 315 8.20 -17.20 1.66
CA TYR A 315 9.64 -16.88 1.59
C TYR A 315 10.53 -18.11 1.86
N ARG A 316 10.07 -19.10 2.65
CA ARG A 316 10.74 -20.40 2.74
C ARG A 316 10.68 -21.16 1.40
N GLY A 317 9.51 -21.26 0.79
CA GLY A 317 9.35 -21.87 -0.55
C GLY A 317 10.15 -21.16 -1.64
N ALA A 318 10.37 -19.85 -1.49
CA ALA A 318 11.21 -19.06 -2.39
C ALA A 318 12.73 -19.20 -2.14
N ASN A 319 13.17 -19.87 -1.08
CA ASN A 319 14.57 -19.88 -0.59
C ASN A 319 15.12 -18.46 -0.36
N ALA A 320 14.31 -17.56 0.22
CA ALA A 320 14.62 -16.14 0.37
C ALA A 320 14.18 -15.59 1.73
N THR A 321 14.32 -16.39 2.79
CA THR A 321 13.83 -16.04 4.14
C THR A 321 14.46 -14.77 4.69
N GLU A 322 15.69 -14.46 4.32
CA GLU A 322 16.45 -13.27 4.69
C GLU A 322 15.87 -11.97 4.12
N ARG A 323 15.00 -12.08 3.08
CA ARG A 323 14.38 -10.94 2.41
C ARG A 323 13.03 -10.55 2.99
N PHE A 324 12.54 -11.29 3.98
CA PHE A 324 11.33 -10.96 4.71
C PHE A 324 11.65 -10.55 6.15
N VAL A 325 11.30 -9.32 6.50
CA VAL A 325 11.45 -8.76 7.83
C VAL A 325 10.08 -8.49 8.44
N TYR A 326 9.84 -8.96 9.66
CA TYR A 326 8.67 -8.63 10.46
C TYR A 326 9.12 -7.87 11.70
N ASP A 327 8.69 -6.62 11.78
CA ASP A 327 8.95 -5.69 12.87
C ASP A 327 7.67 -5.52 13.69
N GLU A 328 7.60 -6.22 14.82
CA GLU A 328 6.53 -6.11 15.79
C GLU A 328 6.98 -5.19 16.94
N PHE A 329 6.53 -3.93 16.91
CA PHE A 329 7.03 -2.90 17.81
C PHE A 329 6.04 -2.53 18.93
N GLU A 330 6.57 -1.96 20.02
CA GLU A 330 5.78 -1.41 21.12
C GLU A 330 5.20 -0.05 20.75
N GLY A 331 4.04 -0.05 20.08
CA GLY A 331 3.36 1.16 19.61
C GLY A 331 1.94 0.87 19.18
N GLY A 332 1.26 1.92 18.74
CA GLY A 332 -0.09 1.86 18.17
C GLY A 332 -0.03 1.94 16.63
N HIS A 333 -1.07 2.54 16.07
CA HIS A 333 -1.21 2.76 14.63
C HIS A 333 -0.28 3.88 14.13
N GLN A 334 0.97 3.56 13.85
CA GLN A 334 1.99 4.53 13.43
C GLN A 334 3.07 3.89 12.55
N TRP A 335 3.72 4.70 11.73
CA TRP A 335 4.93 4.27 11.04
C TRP A 335 6.09 4.17 12.06
N HIS A 336 6.73 2.99 12.15
CA HIS A 336 7.83 2.79 13.08
C HIS A 336 9.13 3.37 12.53
N GLY A 337 9.54 2.95 11.36
CA GLY A 337 10.65 3.54 10.61
C GLY A 337 12.05 3.09 11.03
N GLU A 338 12.25 2.53 12.22
CA GLU A 338 13.58 2.16 12.70
C GLU A 338 14.17 0.98 11.92
N ILE A 339 13.44 -0.13 11.89
CA ILE A 339 13.86 -1.34 11.18
C ILE A 339 13.70 -1.15 9.67
N SER A 340 12.63 -0.51 9.22
CA SER A 340 12.35 -0.36 7.79
C SER A 340 13.33 0.55 7.06
N ILE A 341 13.91 1.56 7.72
CA ILE A 341 14.99 2.37 7.13
C ILE A 341 16.24 1.49 6.92
N ALA A 342 16.67 0.73 7.93
CA ALA A 342 17.82 -0.17 7.81
C ALA A 342 17.58 -1.24 6.72
N PHE A 343 16.37 -1.79 6.65
CA PHE A 343 15.93 -2.73 5.60
C PHE A 343 16.03 -2.09 4.20
N LEU A 344 15.56 -0.86 4.02
CA LEU A 344 15.66 -0.16 2.75
C LEU A 344 17.10 0.11 2.36
N HIS A 345 17.96 0.51 3.28
CA HIS A 345 19.39 0.69 3.02
C HIS A 345 20.07 -0.61 2.58
N GLN A 346 19.69 -1.74 3.17
CA GLN A 346 20.21 -3.05 2.80
C GLN A 346 19.78 -3.50 1.39
N TRP A 347 18.48 -3.37 1.06
CA TRP A 347 17.91 -3.98 -0.13
C TRP A 347 17.71 -3.02 -1.30
N LEU A 348 17.64 -1.73 -1.01
CA LEU A 348 17.43 -0.66 -1.97
C LEU A 348 18.25 0.59 -1.59
N PRO A 349 19.58 0.51 -1.41
CA PRO A 349 20.36 1.67 -0.97
C PRO A 349 20.13 2.87 -1.89
N PRO A 350 20.12 4.13 -1.37
CA PRO A 350 19.85 5.32 -2.18
C PRO A 350 20.87 5.49 -3.32
N ASN A 351 22.16 5.20 -3.07
CA ASN A 351 23.22 5.23 -4.07
C ASN A 351 23.66 3.81 -4.48
N LYS A 352 24.19 3.65 -5.70
CA LYS A 352 24.70 2.35 -6.14
C LYS A 352 25.95 1.91 -5.40
N ASP A 353 26.77 2.88 -4.98
CA ASP A 353 28.07 2.63 -4.34
C ASP A 353 27.96 2.25 -2.86
N ASP A 354 26.74 2.40 -2.28
CA ASP A 354 26.47 2.06 -0.88
C ASP A 354 26.09 0.58 -0.67
N ARG A 355 26.21 -0.27 -1.69
CA ARG A 355 26.04 -1.72 -1.50
C ARG A 355 27.25 -2.27 -0.74
N THR A 356 27.03 -2.66 0.51
CA THR A 356 27.96 -3.55 1.20
C THR A 356 27.83 -4.93 0.56
N ASP A 357 28.93 -5.41 -0.06
CA ASP A 357 29.06 -6.76 -0.60
C ASP A 357 28.80 -7.86 0.45
#